data_dd2916185cfaf9fb866497537aadc173
#
_entry.id   dd2916185cfaf9fb866497537aadc173
#
_cell.length_a   1.000
_cell.length_b   1.000
_cell.length_c   1.000
_cell.angle_alpha   90.00
_cell.angle_beta   90.00
_cell.angle_gamma   90.00
#
_symmetry.space_group_name_H-M   'P 1'
#
loop_
_entity.id
_entity.type
_entity.pdbx_description
1 polymer ?
#
loop_
_entity_poly.entity_id
_entity_poly.type
_entity_poly.pdbx_seq_one_letter_code
_entity_poly.pdbx_strand_id
1 'polypeptide(L)'
;MSDALVSIETLTPKSLESQVASALNIFSQQTPVTFHHTLKFIRDALRSNQLQNMFMTTWEIAFTTAAESYIVATIPRSYNNNTCSCAALFSPSCWRPLDFVLNNGIITIPDFVGGCLPVDGLRQSTLECLFDSACLFMLSTLLNSSMVPPSLNASIVTQLPYLTTTIGSIIDELFVEEWINTSNFSAYYQECSPRLCRVTLNENNNVIYMITTLLGFYSGLTLCLRFIILRSFLAFKTVRYFRQKRRENKTNVAFRNKTDQSTEI
;
A
#
# COMPACT_ATOMS: atom_id res chain seq x y z
N MET A 1 -9.66 -5.29 11.82
CA MET A 1 -9.47 -4.00 12.51
C MET A 1 -9.59 -4.08 14.03
N SER A 2 -10.44 -4.99 14.59
CA SER A 2 -10.58 -5.19 16.05
C SER A 2 -9.29 -5.67 16.73
N ASP A 3 -8.51 -6.55 16.10
CA ASP A 3 -7.33 -7.14 16.73
C ASP A 3 -6.16 -6.16 16.96
N ALA A 4 -6.13 -5.04 16.25
CA ALA A 4 -5.09 -4.02 16.42
C ALA A 4 -5.31 -3.13 17.65
N LEU A 5 -6.53 -3.10 18.19
CA LEU A 5 -6.91 -2.28 19.34
C LEU A 5 -6.96 -3.08 20.65
N VAL A 6 -6.92 -4.41 20.58
CA VAL A 6 -6.89 -5.28 21.74
C VAL A 6 -5.47 -5.39 22.25
N SER A 7 -5.07 -4.51 23.15
CA SER A 7 -3.81 -4.62 23.88
C SER A 7 -4.08 -5.15 25.29
N ILE A 8 -3.06 -5.81 25.88
CA ILE A 8 -3.10 -6.30 27.27
C ILE A 8 -3.21 -5.12 28.26
N GLU A 9 -2.93 -3.90 27.80
CA GLU A 9 -3.00 -2.67 28.60
C GLU A 9 -4.25 -1.88 28.25
N THR A 10 -5.07 -1.51 29.23
CA THR A 10 -6.20 -0.61 29.03
C THR A 10 -5.70 0.77 28.63
N LEU A 11 -6.26 1.26 27.54
CA LEU A 11 -6.02 2.61 27.09
C LEU A 11 -6.85 3.60 27.94
N THR A 12 -6.33 4.79 28.13
CA THR A 12 -7.14 5.89 28.66
C THR A 12 -8.14 6.34 27.59
N PRO A 13 -9.28 6.98 27.95
CA PRO A 13 -10.26 7.46 26.98
C PRO A 13 -9.62 8.29 25.86
N LYS A 14 -8.75 9.23 26.22
CA LYS A 14 -8.03 10.08 25.25
C LYS A 14 -7.07 9.29 24.35
N SER A 15 -6.39 8.30 24.92
CA SER A 15 -5.47 7.46 24.15
C SER A 15 -6.23 6.55 23.18
N LEU A 16 -7.35 5.98 23.61
CA LEU A 16 -8.23 5.18 22.73
C LEU A 16 -8.74 6.04 21.58
N GLU A 17 -9.28 7.22 21.86
CA GLU A 17 -9.80 8.12 20.85
C GLU A 17 -8.74 8.53 19.84
N SER A 18 -7.52 8.89 20.29
CA SER A 18 -6.41 9.23 19.43
C SER A 18 -5.97 8.04 18.57
N GLN A 19 -5.89 6.83 19.11
CA GLN A 19 -5.50 5.63 18.35
C GLN A 19 -6.58 5.24 17.34
N VAL A 20 -7.85 5.30 17.71
CA VAL A 20 -8.97 5.06 16.80
C VAL A 20 -8.97 6.07 15.66
N ALA A 21 -8.83 7.36 15.96
CA ALA A 21 -8.75 8.40 14.93
C ALA A 21 -7.58 8.20 13.98
N SER A 22 -6.40 7.86 14.51
CA SER A 22 -5.22 7.57 13.69
C SER A 22 -5.43 6.33 12.81
N ALA A 23 -5.95 5.24 13.38
CA ALA A 23 -6.21 4.01 12.64
C ALA A 23 -7.25 4.21 11.53
N LEU A 24 -8.32 4.98 11.80
CA LEU A 24 -9.33 5.30 10.80
C LEU A 24 -8.80 6.22 9.71
N ASN A 25 -7.97 7.20 10.06
CA ASN A 25 -7.33 8.04 9.07
C ASN A 25 -6.44 7.24 8.11
N ILE A 26 -5.62 6.34 8.65
CA ILE A 26 -4.79 5.44 7.83
C ILE A 26 -5.67 4.54 6.96
N PHE A 27 -6.72 3.95 7.54
CA PHE A 27 -7.64 3.07 6.80
C PHE A 27 -8.36 3.81 5.68
N SER A 28 -8.92 4.99 5.95
CA SER A 28 -9.66 5.78 4.95
C SER A 28 -8.77 6.25 3.79
N GLN A 29 -7.49 6.50 4.04
CA GLN A 29 -6.53 6.90 3.01
C GLN A 29 -5.97 5.71 2.21
N GLN A 30 -5.66 4.60 2.90
CA GLN A 30 -5.00 3.46 2.24
C GLN A 30 -5.98 2.54 1.50
N THR A 31 -7.21 2.43 1.97
CA THR A 31 -8.18 1.49 1.38
C THR A 31 -8.52 1.84 -0.08
N PRO A 32 -8.85 3.11 -0.44
CA PRO A 32 -9.10 3.47 -1.82
C PRO A 32 -7.89 3.25 -2.73
N VAL A 33 -6.70 3.62 -2.25
CA VAL A 33 -5.44 3.44 -3.00
C VAL A 33 -5.17 1.96 -3.28
N THR A 34 -5.31 1.11 -2.28
CA THR A 34 -5.11 -0.35 -2.42
C THR A 34 -6.14 -0.95 -3.37
N PHE A 35 -7.40 -0.54 -3.26
CA PHE A 35 -8.46 -0.99 -4.16
C PHE A 35 -8.19 -0.56 -5.60
N HIS A 36 -7.82 0.69 -5.83
CA HIS A 36 -7.48 1.21 -7.15
C HIS A 36 -6.32 0.41 -7.78
N HIS A 37 -5.26 0.15 -7.05
CA HIS A 37 -4.13 -0.66 -7.52
C HIS A 37 -4.56 -2.09 -7.87
N THR A 38 -5.37 -2.71 -7.02
CA THR A 38 -5.88 -4.06 -7.26
C THR A 38 -6.77 -4.11 -8.52
N LEU A 39 -7.69 -3.16 -8.65
CA LEU A 39 -8.56 -3.06 -9.82
C LEU A 39 -7.75 -2.82 -11.10
N LYS A 40 -6.76 -1.93 -11.04
CA LYS A 40 -5.84 -1.69 -12.15
C LYS A 40 -5.09 -2.95 -12.53
N PHE A 41 -4.53 -3.67 -11.56
CA PHE A 41 -3.83 -4.93 -11.82
C PHE A 41 -4.73 -5.95 -12.52
N ILE A 42 -5.98 -6.13 -12.04
CA ILE A 42 -6.95 -7.05 -12.68
C ILE A 42 -7.21 -6.64 -14.13
N ARG A 43 -7.47 -5.35 -14.37
CA ARG A 43 -7.72 -4.83 -15.73
C ARG A 43 -6.52 -5.04 -16.65
N ASP A 44 -5.32 -4.75 -16.18
CA ASP A 44 -4.10 -4.92 -16.95
C ASP A 44 -3.81 -6.41 -17.22
N ALA A 45 -4.10 -7.28 -16.26
CA ALA A 45 -4.01 -8.74 -16.45
C ALA A 45 -5.03 -9.26 -17.49
N LEU A 46 -6.27 -8.78 -17.45
CA LEU A 46 -7.30 -9.14 -18.44
C LEU A 46 -6.90 -8.69 -19.85
N ARG A 47 -6.34 -7.49 -19.99
CA ARG A 47 -5.85 -6.96 -21.27
C ARG A 47 -4.64 -7.74 -21.78
N SER A 48 -3.65 -7.96 -20.91
CA SER A 48 -2.40 -8.65 -21.28
C SER A 48 -2.64 -10.09 -21.72
N ASN A 49 -3.58 -10.77 -21.08
CA ASN A 49 -3.95 -12.13 -21.45
C ASN A 49 -4.94 -12.20 -22.62
N GLN A 50 -5.40 -11.06 -23.14
CA GLN A 50 -6.35 -10.97 -24.25
C GLN A 50 -7.58 -11.88 -24.07
N LEU A 51 -8.06 -11.98 -22.82
CA LEU A 51 -9.16 -12.88 -22.48
C LEU A 51 -10.44 -12.46 -23.19
N GLN A 52 -11.05 -13.42 -23.87
CA GLN A 52 -12.36 -13.25 -24.44
C GLN A 52 -13.39 -13.16 -23.32
N ASN A 53 -14.21 -12.10 -23.32
CA ASN A 53 -15.28 -11.97 -22.35
C ASN A 53 -16.61 -12.53 -22.92
N MET A 54 -17.52 -12.91 -22.01
CA MET A 54 -18.82 -13.48 -22.36
C MET A 54 -19.73 -12.54 -23.17
N PHE A 55 -19.47 -11.24 -23.12
CA PHE A 55 -20.23 -10.22 -23.84
C PHE A 55 -19.69 -9.98 -25.26
N MET A 56 -18.65 -10.69 -25.66
CA MET A 56 -18.00 -10.54 -26.98
C MET A 56 -17.61 -9.09 -27.32
N THR A 57 -17.23 -8.30 -26.33
CA THR A 57 -16.85 -6.90 -26.55
C THR A 57 -15.40 -6.76 -26.99
N THR A 58 -14.55 -7.76 -26.69
CA THR A 58 -13.13 -7.78 -27.07
C THR A 58 -12.89 -8.45 -28.40
N TRP A 59 -13.61 -9.54 -28.67
CA TRP A 59 -13.44 -10.39 -29.84
C TRP A 59 -14.79 -10.70 -30.46
N GLU A 60 -14.82 -10.86 -31.78
CA GLU A 60 -15.98 -11.34 -32.50
C GLU A 60 -15.64 -12.63 -33.25
N ILE A 61 -16.66 -13.48 -33.43
CA ILE A 61 -16.54 -14.71 -34.18
C ILE A 61 -16.91 -14.40 -35.63
N ALA A 62 -15.94 -14.56 -36.52
CA ALA A 62 -16.18 -14.46 -37.95
C ALA A 62 -16.25 -15.84 -38.59
N PHE A 63 -17.24 -16.02 -39.43
CA PHE A 63 -17.41 -17.22 -40.22
C PHE A 63 -17.00 -16.88 -41.65
N THR A 64 -16.00 -17.55 -42.14
CA THR A 64 -15.60 -17.47 -43.57
C THR A 64 -15.83 -18.81 -44.25
N THR A 65 -16.38 -18.75 -45.45
CA THR A 65 -16.56 -19.95 -46.31
C THR A 65 -15.36 -20.07 -47.23
N ALA A 66 -14.60 -21.16 -47.13
CA ALA A 66 -13.53 -21.48 -48.05
C ALA A 66 -13.77 -22.89 -48.61
N ALA A 67 -14.06 -22.97 -49.91
CA ALA A 67 -14.08 -24.22 -50.68
C ALA A 67 -14.71 -25.42 -49.91
N GLU A 68 -16.03 -25.35 -49.64
CA GLU A 68 -16.82 -26.41 -48.97
C GLU A 68 -16.63 -26.59 -47.46
N SER A 69 -15.78 -25.76 -46.80
CA SER A 69 -15.63 -25.81 -45.34
C SER A 69 -15.85 -24.41 -44.70
N TYR A 70 -16.43 -24.44 -43.49
CA TYR A 70 -16.57 -23.23 -42.68
C TYR A 70 -15.31 -23.05 -41.83
N ILE A 71 -14.66 -21.93 -41.96
CA ILE A 71 -13.57 -21.55 -41.07
C ILE A 71 -14.14 -20.58 -40.03
N VAL A 72 -13.99 -20.93 -38.76
CA VAL A 72 -14.34 -20.08 -37.65
C VAL A 72 -13.07 -19.38 -37.21
N ALA A 73 -13.06 -18.07 -37.32
CA ALA A 73 -11.94 -17.22 -36.84
C ALA A 73 -12.43 -16.26 -35.76
N THR A 74 -11.62 -16.05 -34.77
CA THR A 74 -11.85 -14.98 -33.79
C THR A 74 -11.08 -13.75 -34.22
N ILE A 75 -11.76 -12.61 -34.35
CA ILE A 75 -11.20 -11.35 -34.79
C ILE A 75 -11.32 -10.33 -33.63
N PRO A 76 -10.27 -9.55 -33.31
CA PRO A 76 -10.38 -8.51 -32.31
C PRO A 76 -11.35 -7.42 -32.79
N ARG A 77 -12.27 -7.02 -31.92
CA ARG A 77 -13.17 -5.91 -32.22
C ARG A 77 -12.42 -4.60 -32.32
N SER A 78 -12.92 -3.77 -33.18
CA SER A 78 -12.40 -2.40 -33.34
C SER A 78 -13.50 -1.39 -33.01
N TYR A 79 -13.11 -0.30 -32.41
CA TYR A 79 -13.96 0.83 -32.03
C TYR A 79 -13.50 2.09 -32.73
N ASN A 80 -14.30 3.16 -32.69
CA ASN A 80 -14.00 4.47 -33.28
C ASN A 80 -13.53 4.38 -34.74
N ASN A 81 -14.35 3.80 -35.62
CA ASN A 81 -14.03 3.63 -37.05
C ASN A 81 -12.68 2.94 -37.30
N ASN A 82 -12.41 1.87 -36.58
CA ASN A 82 -11.17 1.11 -36.64
C ASN A 82 -9.89 1.82 -36.19
N THR A 83 -10.01 2.97 -35.52
CA THR A 83 -8.85 3.65 -34.94
C THR A 83 -8.36 2.99 -33.65
N CYS A 84 -9.21 2.19 -33.02
CA CYS A 84 -8.90 1.45 -31.80
C CYS A 84 -9.24 -0.02 -31.94
N SER A 85 -8.26 -0.91 -31.81
CA SER A 85 -8.44 -2.37 -31.81
C SER A 85 -8.26 -2.94 -30.41
N CYS A 86 -9.14 -3.84 -30.00
CA CYS A 86 -9.05 -4.53 -28.72
C CYS A 86 -7.88 -5.52 -28.64
N ALA A 87 -7.21 -5.83 -29.75
CA ALA A 87 -5.96 -6.55 -29.76
C ALA A 87 -4.76 -5.68 -29.35
N ALA A 88 -4.85 -4.37 -29.47
CA ALA A 88 -3.78 -3.46 -29.07
C ALA A 88 -3.74 -3.34 -27.52
N LEU A 89 -2.63 -3.75 -26.94
CA LEU A 89 -2.44 -3.91 -25.50
C LEU A 89 -2.60 -2.60 -24.68
N PHE A 90 -2.61 -1.41 -25.32
CA PHE A 90 -2.39 -0.16 -24.58
C PHE A 90 -3.31 1.02 -24.94
N SER A 91 -4.42 0.80 -25.61
CA SER A 91 -5.31 1.93 -25.86
C SER A 91 -6.44 2.00 -24.82
N PRO A 92 -6.34 2.89 -23.82
CA PRO A 92 -7.40 3.08 -22.82
C PRO A 92 -8.66 3.74 -23.40
N SER A 93 -8.61 4.23 -24.64
CA SER A 93 -9.68 5.01 -25.30
C SER A 93 -10.53 4.21 -26.28
N CYS A 94 -10.48 2.89 -26.23
CA CYS A 94 -11.36 2.01 -27.01
C CYS A 94 -12.77 1.96 -26.41
N TRP A 95 -13.51 3.03 -26.53
CA TRP A 95 -14.88 3.10 -26.04
C TRP A 95 -15.77 3.83 -27.05
N ARG A 96 -17.07 3.57 -26.98
CA ARG A 96 -18.12 4.23 -27.78
C ARG A 96 -19.40 4.33 -26.96
N PRO A 97 -20.32 5.24 -27.31
CA PRO A 97 -21.68 5.20 -26.75
C PRO A 97 -22.29 3.81 -26.87
N LEU A 98 -23.07 3.41 -25.89
CA LEU A 98 -23.73 2.11 -25.88
C LEU A 98 -24.94 2.13 -26.77
N ASP A 99 -24.83 1.47 -27.92
CA ASP A 99 -25.86 1.42 -28.95
C ASP A 99 -26.54 0.07 -28.96
N PHE A 100 -27.86 0.05 -29.04
CA PHE A 100 -28.67 -1.12 -29.25
C PHE A 100 -29.29 -1.10 -30.67
N VAL A 101 -29.07 -2.17 -31.43
CA VAL A 101 -29.64 -2.31 -32.76
C VAL A 101 -30.98 -3.02 -32.62
N LEU A 102 -32.07 -2.30 -32.90
CA LEU A 102 -33.42 -2.85 -33.03
C LEU A 102 -33.84 -2.91 -34.50
N ASN A 103 -34.92 -3.66 -34.79
CA ASN A 103 -35.45 -3.82 -36.16
C ASN A 103 -35.74 -2.47 -36.87
N ASN A 104 -35.98 -1.40 -36.13
CA ASN A 104 -36.36 -0.09 -36.63
C ASN A 104 -35.26 0.99 -36.51
N GLY A 105 -34.06 0.65 -36.09
CA GLY A 105 -32.96 1.62 -35.96
C GLY A 105 -31.98 1.30 -34.84
N ILE A 106 -31.13 2.27 -34.63
CA ILE A 106 -30.13 2.25 -33.53
C ILE A 106 -30.63 3.15 -32.41
N ILE A 107 -30.70 2.63 -31.21
CA ILE A 107 -31.00 3.38 -30.00
C ILE A 107 -29.72 3.50 -29.17
N THR A 108 -29.25 4.71 -28.97
CA THR A 108 -28.11 5.01 -28.10
C THR A 108 -28.62 5.32 -26.70
N ILE A 109 -28.07 4.66 -25.69
CA ILE A 109 -28.36 4.98 -24.31
C ILE A 109 -27.49 6.16 -23.90
N PRO A 110 -28.08 7.27 -23.43
CA PRO A 110 -27.32 8.41 -22.96
C PRO A 110 -26.36 8.02 -21.83
N ASP A 111 -25.15 8.55 -21.87
CA ASP A 111 -24.16 8.50 -20.82
C ASP A 111 -23.62 7.10 -20.44
N PHE A 112 -24.09 6.07 -21.13
CA PHE A 112 -23.51 4.74 -21.07
C PHE A 112 -22.52 4.50 -22.19
N VAL A 113 -21.38 3.93 -21.83
CA VAL A 113 -20.27 3.71 -22.74
C VAL A 113 -19.88 2.23 -22.74
N GLY A 114 -19.79 1.66 -23.93
CA GLY A 114 -19.25 0.31 -24.15
C GLY A 114 -17.79 0.38 -24.60
N GLY A 115 -16.99 -0.63 -24.25
CA GLY A 115 -15.59 -0.70 -24.63
C GLY A 115 -15.08 -2.14 -24.72
N CYS A 116 -13.79 -2.32 -25.00
CA CYS A 116 -13.18 -3.64 -25.08
C CYS A 116 -13.39 -4.45 -23.79
N LEU A 117 -13.19 -3.84 -22.64
CA LEU A 117 -13.58 -4.44 -21.38
C LEU A 117 -14.84 -3.76 -20.85
N PRO A 118 -15.87 -4.51 -20.45
CA PRO A 118 -17.09 -3.93 -19.89
C PRO A 118 -16.83 -3.02 -18.71
N VAL A 119 -15.86 -3.36 -17.86
CA VAL A 119 -15.47 -2.53 -16.71
C VAL A 119 -14.87 -1.19 -17.13
N ASP A 120 -14.16 -1.13 -18.26
CA ASP A 120 -13.60 0.13 -18.76
C ASP A 120 -14.69 1.03 -19.32
N GLY A 121 -15.66 0.47 -20.04
CA GLY A 121 -16.84 1.18 -20.50
C GLY A 121 -17.67 1.71 -19.33
N LEU A 122 -17.96 0.85 -18.34
CA LEU A 122 -18.68 1.26 -17.14
C LEU A 122 -17.98 2.40 -16.40
N ARG A 123 -16.66 2.37 -16.28
CA ARG A 123 -15.89 3.43 -15.62
C ARG A 123 -15.98 4.78 -16.35
N GLN A 124 -16.16 4.77 -17.66
CA GLN A 124 -16.34 5.99 -18.46
C GLN A 124 -17.79 6.46 -18.51
N SER A 125 -18.74 5.63 -18.13
CA SER A 125 -20.15 5.97 -18.04
C SER A 125 -20.42 6.90 -16.84
N THR A 126 -21.53 7.64 -16.91
CA THR A 126 -22.06 8.42 -15.80
C THR A 126 -23.31 7.80 -15.21
N LEU A 127 -23.79 8.29 -14.09
CA LEU A 127 -25.05 7.83 -13.48
C LEU A 127 -26.26 8.62 -13.97
N GLU A 128 -26.10 9.56 -14.91
CA GLU A 128 -27.14 10.51 -15.32
C GLU A 128 -28.44 9.81 -15.71
N CYS A 129 -28.36 8.76 -16.51
CA CYS A 129 -29.51 7.94 -16.90
C CYS A 129 -30.28 7.36 -15.69
N LEU A 130 -29.59 7.05 -14.58
CA LEU A 130 -30.26 6.50 -13.39
C LEU A 130 -31.08 7.53 -12.62
N PHE A 131 -30.86 8.81 -12.86
CA PHE A 131 -31.67 9.89 -12.32
C PHE A 131 -32.84 10.29 -13.23
N ASP A 132 -32.85 9.83 -14.49
CA ASP A 132 -33.92 10.12 -15.45
C ASP A 132 -34.86 8.92 -15.59
N SER A 133 -36.12 9.12 -15.22
CA SER A 133 -37.17 8.09 -15.33
C SER A 133 -37.45 7.65 -16.79
N ALA A 134 -37.29 8.56 -17.76
CA ALA A 134 -37.48 8.25 -19.17
C ALA A 134 -36.34 7.34 -19.67
N CYS A 135 -35.13 7.62 -19.29
CA CYS A 135 -33.97 6.77 -19.60
C CYS A 135 -34.11 5.37 -18.97
N LEU A 136 -34.51 5.28 -17.72
CA LEU A 136 -34.75 4.01 -17.02
C LEU A 136 -35.87 3.18 -17.68
N PHE A 137 -36.95 3.83 -18.11
CA PHE A 137 -38.01 3.16 -18.84
C PHE A 137 -37.50 2.60 -20.19
N MET A 138 -36.73 3.39 -20.92
CA MET A 138 -36.09 2.95 -22.17
C MET A 138 -35.15 1.77 -21.91
N LEU A 139 -34.30 1.86 -20.90
CA LEU A 139 -33.37 0.80 -20.53
C LEU A 139 -34.10 -0.49 -20.15
N SER A 140 -35.16 -0.41 -19.34
CA SER A 140 -35.95 -1.57 -18.95
C SER A 140 -36.63 -2.26 -20.15
N THR A 141 -37.09 -1.47 -21.12
CA THR A 141 -37.67 -1.95 -22.36
C THR A 141 -36.65 -2.69 -23.23
N LEU A 142 -35.44 -2.11 -23.37
CA LEU A 142 -34.34 -2.72 -24.11
C LEU A 142 -33.85 -4.04 -23.48
N LEU A 143 -33.85 -4.09 -22.13
CA LEU A 143 -33.48 -5.31 -21.38
C LEU A 143 -34.63 -6.33 -21.25
N ASN A 144 -35.79 -6.03 -21.83
CA ASN A 144 -37.01 -6.83 -21.70
C ASN A 144 -37.34 -7.12 -20.21
N SER A 145 -37.15 -6.14 -19.35
CA SER A 145 -37.44 -6.22 -17.92
C SER A 145 -38.88 -5.84 -17.66
N SER A 146 -39.60 -6.65 -16.89
CA SER A 146 -40.95 -6.32 -16.42
C SER A 146 -40.99 -5.28 -15.31
N MET A 147 -39.84 -4.97 -14.71
CA MET A 147 -39.71 -3.98 -13.64
C MET A 147 -38.90 -2.78 -14.09
N VAL A 148 -39.49 -1.60 -13.92
CA VAL A 148 -38.76 -0.32 -14.06
C VAL A 148 -38.34 0.13 -12.66
N PRO A 149 -37.05 0.21 -12.35
CA PRO A 149 -36.61 0.71 -11.05
C PRO A 149 -36.97 2.18 -10.89
N PRO A 150 -37.24 2.66 -9.66
CA PRO A 150 -37.45 4.08 -9.42
C PRO A 150 -36.17 4.86 -9.72
N SER A 151 -36.32 6.07 -10.26
CA SER A 151 -35.17 6.97 -10.49
C SER A 151 -34.51 7.37 -9.17
N LEU A 152 -33.20 7.52 -9.19
CA LEU A 152 -32.43 8.03 -8.06
C LEU A 152 -32.83 9.49 -7.77
N ASN A 153 -32.82 9.88 -6.50
CA ASN A 153 -33.19 11.22 -6.09
C ASN A 153 -31.93 12.08 -5.90
N ALA A 154 -31.74 13.02 -6.82
CA ALA A 154 -30.60 13.94 -6.80
C ALA A 154 -30.58 14.86 -5.55
N SER A 155 -31.74 15.07 -4.87
CA SER A 155 -31.81 15.91 -3.67
C SER A 155 -31.23 15.30 -2.42
N ILE A 156 -30.99 13.98 -2.41
CA ILE A 156 -30.47 13.23 -1.23
C ILE A 156 -28.93 13.20 -1.29
N VAL A 157 -28.36 13.38 -2.47
CA VAL A 157 -26.91 13.28 -2.71
C VAL A 157 -26.27 14.63 -2.36
N THR A 158 -25.48 14.65 -1.29
CA THR A 158 -25.03 15.91 -0.66
C THR A 158 -23.63 16.38 -1.06
N GLN A 159 -22.77 15.55 -1.60
CA GLN A 159 -21.34 15.89 -1.69
C GLN A 159 -20.68 15.79 -3.07
N LEU A 160 -21.22 15.02 -4.01
CA LEU A 160 -20.61 14.87 -5.33
C LEU A 160 -21.58 15.28 -6.44
N PRO A 161 -21.12 15.91 -7.51
CA PRO A 161 -21.95 16.13 -8.70
C PRO A 161 -22.14 14.80 -9.45
N TYR A 162 -22.84 13.83 -8.81
CA TYR A 162 -23.02 12.46 -9.34
C TYR A 162 -23.59 12.42 -10.75
N LEU A 163 -24.30 13.45 -11.17
CA LEU A 163 -24.86 13.53 -12.51
C LEU A 163 -23.79 13.57 -13.59
N THR A 164 -22.68 14.28 -13.37
CA THR A 164 -21.64 14.48 -14.39
C THR A 164 -20.36 13.73 -14.08
N THR A 165 -20.26 13.13 -12.89
CA THR A 165 -19.08 12.38 -12.44
C THR A 165 -19.10 10.99 -13.07
N THR A 166 -17.96 10.55 -13.57
CA THR A 166 -17.84 9.19 -14.11
C THR A 166 -17.95 8.15 -13.01
N ILE A 167 -18.57 7.02 -13.33
CA ILE A 167 -18.65 5.88 -12.42
C ILE A 167 -17.22 5.43 -11.99
N GLY A 168 -16.24 5.62 -12.87
CA GLY A 168 -14.84 5.33 -12.55
C GLY A 168 -14.31 6.13 -11.37
N SER A 169 -14.62 7.41 -11.28
CA SER A 169 -14.22 8.25 -10.15
C SER A 169 -14.90 7.81 -8.86
N ILE A 170 -16.20 7.50 -8.93
CA ILE A 170 -16.98 7.02 -7.79
C ILE A 170 -16.46 5.66 -7.29
N ILE A 171 -16.10 4.76 -8.20
CA ILE A 171 -15.47 3.48 -7.86
C ILE A 171 -14.12 3.70 -7.17
N ASP A 172 -13.31 4.65 -7.64
CA ASP A 172 -12.00 4.95 -7.06
C ASP A 172 -12.11 5.48 -5.62
N GLU A 173 -13.24 6.12 -5.31
CA GLU A 173 -13.61 6.57 -3.95
C GLU A 173 -14.43 5.51 -3.17
N LEU A 174 -14.56 4.27 -3.70
CA LEU A 174 -15.26 3.13 -3.09
C LEU A 174 -16.77 3.37 -2.89
N PHE A 175 -17.40 4.29 -3.58
CA PHE A 175 -18.78 4.74 -3.34
C PHE A 175 -19.01 5.28 -1.92
N VAL A 176 -17.95 5.73 -1.24
CA VAL A 176 -18.04 6.27 0.11
C VAL A 176 -18.28 7.76 0.04
N GLU A 177 -19.40 8.22 0.58
CA GLU A 177 -19.71 9.64 0.69
C GLU A 177 -19.11 10.26 1.95
N GLU A 178 -19.19 9.55 3.08
CA GLU A 178 -18.72 10.03 4.38
C GLU A 178 -18.28 8.87 5.27
N TRP A 179 -17.20 9.08 6.00
CA TRP A 179 -16.71 8.17 7.03
C TRP A 179 -17.24 8.63 8.39
N ILE A 180 -18.29 7.95 8.91
CA ILE A 180 -18.84 8.26 10.23
C ILE A 180 -18.09 7.42 11.27
N ASN A 181 -17.48 8.11 12.23
CA ASN A 181 -16.74 7.50 13.32
C ASN A 181 -17.48 7.68 14.64
N THR A 182 -17.74 6.57 15.33
CA THR A 182 -18.27 6.57 16.69
C THR A 182 -17.37 5.72 17.58
N SER A 183 -16.84 6.29 18.66
CA SER A 183 -16.08 5.56 19.67
C SER A 183 -16.85 5.49 20.98
N ASN A 184 -16.91 4.30 21.59
CA ASN A 184 -17.53 4.09 22.87
C ASN A 184 -16.52 3.46 23.85
N PHE A 185 -15.92 4.30 24.67
CA PHE A 185 -14.93 3.86 25.66
C PHE A 185 -15.51 2.88 26.68
N SER A 186 -16.78 3.06 27.10
CA SER A 186 -17.40 2.17 28.08
C SER A 186 -17.55 0.75 27.55
N ALA A 187 -17.98 0.60 26.29
CA ALA A 187 -18.07 -0.70 25.64
C ALA A 187 -16.66 -1.34 25.44
N TYR A 188 -15.68 -0.55 25.03
CA TYR A 188 -14.29 -0.99 24.94
C TYR A 188 -13.77 -1.51 26.29
N TYR A 189 -14.01 -0.74 27.38
CA TYR A 189 -13.55 -1.11 28.71
C TYR A 189 -14.23 -2.38 29.24
N GLN A 190 -15.52 -2.56 28.96
CA GLN A 190 -16.26 -3.77 29.35
C GLN A 190 -15.73 -5.01 28.62
N GLU A 191 -15.45 -4.90 27.34
CA GLU A 191 -14.96 -6.02 26.53
C GLU A 191 -13.50 -6.38 26.89
N CYS A 192 -12.64 -5.39 27.07
CA CYS A 192 -11.22 -5.59 27.38
C CYS A 192 -11.00 -5.95 28.85
N SER A 193 -11.89 -5.60 29.78
CA SER A 193 -11.87 -5.88 31.23
C SER A 193 -10.53 -6.38 31.79
N PRO A 194 -9.46 -5.58 31.80
CA PRO A 194 -8.13 -6.09 32.14
C PRO A 194 -8.08 -6.50 33.61
N ARG A 195 -7.52 -7.67 33.86
CA ARG A 195 -7.29 -8.17 35.23
C ARG A 195 -6.17 -7.41 35.96
N LEU A 196 -5.37 -6.63 35.24
CA LEU A 196 -4.23 -5.88 35.74
C LEU A 196 -4.23 -4.47 35.18
N CYS A 197 -4.22 -3.47 36.08
CA CYS A 197 -3.97 -2.08 35.71
C CYS A 197 -2.47 -1.78 35.87
N ARG A 198 -1.79 -1.48 34.77
CA ARG A 198 -0.42 -0.97 34.82
C ARG A 198 -0.47 0.55 34.84
N VAL A 199 -0.16 1.14 35.98
CA VAL A 199 -0.05 2.58 36.10
C VAL A 199 1.43 2.95 35.92
N THR A 200 1.76 3.66 34.85
CA THR A 200 3.06 4.30 34.70
C THR A 200 3.02 5.60 35.49
N LEU A 201 3.58 5.56 36.68
CA LEU A 201 3.84 6.78 37.45
C LEU A 201 5.03 7.48 36.81
N ASN A 202 4.78 8.66 36.30
CA ASN A 202 5.85 9.56 35.85
C ASN A 202 6.46 10.19 37.12
N GLU A 203 7.39 9.47 37.79
CA GLU A 203 8.13 10.04 38.88
C GLU A 203 9.07 11.11 38.30
N ASN A 204 8.84 12.35 38.67
CA ASN A 204 9.79 13.41 38.41
C ASN A 204 11.10 13.03 39.09
N ASN A 205 12.15 12.86 38.30
CA ASN A 205 13.47 12.51 38.79
C ASN A 205 13.87 13.42 39.95
N ASN A 206 13.91 12.86 41.16
CA ASN A 206 14.26 13.59 42.35
C ASN A 206 15.68 14.14 42.17
N VAL A 207 15.92 15.42 42.48
CA VAL A 207 17.25 16.07 42.35
C VAL A 207 18.34 15.23 43.05
N ILE A 208 17.99 14.55 44.15
CA ILE A 208 18.87 13.61 44.87
C ILE A 208 19.29 12.43 43.96
N TYR A 209 18.36 11.89 43.19
CA TYR A 209 18.68 10.79 42.25
C TYR A 209 19.62 11.25 41.14
N MET A 210 19.44 12.46 40.60
CA MET A 210 20.36 13.01 39.59
C MET A 210 21.77 13.20 40.17
N ILE A 211 21.89 13.74 41.41
CA ILE A 211 23.19 13.96 42.06
C ILE A 211 23.89 12.62 42.35
N THR A 212 23.16 11.63 42.88
CA THR A 212 23.74 10.29 43.17
C THR A 212 24.18 9.57 41.91
N THR A 213 23.41 9.68 40.81
CA THR A 213 23.76 9.09 39.51
C THR A 213 25.01 9.76 38.93
N LEU A 214 25.11 11.07 38.99
CA LEU A 214 26.30 11.83 38.55
C LEU A 214 27.55 11.49 39.38
N LEU A 215 27.45 11.38 40.70
CA LEU A 215 28.53 10.97 41.59
C LEU A 215 28.97 9.52 41.30
N GLY A 216 28.01 8.61 41.08
CA GLY A 216 28.30 7.24 40.70
C GLY A 216 29.01 7.11 39.35
N PHE A 217 28.60 7.92 38.38
CA PHE A 217 29.25 7.96 37.06
C PHE A 217 30.68 8.53 37.15
N TYR A 218 30.88 9.62 37.93
CA TYR A 218 32.20 10.21 38.15
C TYR A 218 33.17 9.24 38.87
N SER A 219 32.70 8.56 39.93
CA SER A 219 33.53 7.60 40.67
C SER A 219 33.86 6.36 39.81
N GLY A 220 32.92 5.85 39.03
CA GLY A 220 33.16 4.76 38.07
C GLY A 220 34.17 5.14 37.00
N LEU A 221 34.05 6.33 36.42
CA LEU A 221 34.96 6.81 35.38
C LEU A 221 36.39 6.97 35.91
N THR A 222 36.55 7.55 37.14
CA THR A 222 37.88 7.69 37.78
C THR A 222 38.55 6.39 38.06
N LEU A 223 37.80 5.35 38.49
CA LEU A 223 38.33 4.00 38.68
C LEU A 223 38.78 3.37 37.37
N CYS A 224 37.97 3.48 36.32
CA CYS A 224 38.30 2.97 34.97
C CYS A 224 39.59 3.64 34.44
N LEU A 225 39.65 4.96 34.52
CA LEU A 225 40.84 5.71 34.09
C LEU A 225 42.10 5.31 34.85
N ARG A 226 42.04 5.17 36.18
CA ARG A 226 43.17 4.66 36.98
C ARG A 226 43.62 3.30 36.51
N PHE A 227 42.70 2.40 36.26
CA PHE A 227 43.02 1.04 35.81
C PHE A 227 43.71 1.06 34.44
N ILE A 228 43.20 1.85 33.52
CA ILE A 228 43.78 2.00 32.17
C ILE A 228 45.18 2.56 32.23
N ILE A 229 45.37 3.62 33.03
CA ILE A 229 46.71 4.25 33.21
C ILE A 229 47.72 3.26 33.81
N LEU A 230 47.33 2.54 34.87
CA LEU A 230 48.20 1.52 35.48
C LEU A 230 48.57 0.41 34.50
N ARG A 231 47.63 -0.11 33.77
CA ARG A 231 47.86 -1.16 32.74
C ARG A 231 48.75 -0.64 31.63
N SER A 232 48.48 0.55 31.13
CA SER A 232 49.32 1.19 30.09
C SER A 232 50.75 1.42 30.56
N PHE A 233 50.94 1.87 31.82
CA PHE A 233 52.25 2.08 32.38
C PHE A 233 53.04 0.76 32.55
N LEU A 234 52.37 -0.30 33.03
CA LEU A 234 52.98 -1.62 33.15
C LEU A 234 53.36 -2.16 31.77
N ALA A 235 52.48 -2.05 30.79
CA ALA A 235 52.76 -2.49 29.42
C ALA A 235 53.94 -1.72 28.82
N PHE A 236 54.00 -0.40 29.03
CA PHE A 236 55.13 0.42 28.58
C PHE A 236 56.44 0.02 29.22
N LYS A 237 56.44 -0.22 30.56
CA LYS A 237 57.63 -0.69 31.30
C LYS A 237 58.11 -2.06 30.77
N THR A 238 57.19 -2.97 30.51
CA THR A 238 57.49 -4.28 29.93
C THR A 238 58.09 -4.17 28.53
N VAL A 239 57.52 -3.34 27.68
CA VAL A 239 58.05 -3.12 26.31
C VAL A 239 59.43 -2.47 26.34
N ARG A 240 59.67 -1.51 27.28
CA ARG A 240 61.04 -0.93 27.47
C ARG A 240 62.04 -1.98 27.93
N TYR A 241 61.68 -2.83 28.88
CA TYR A 241 62.53 -3.93 29.36
C TYR A 241 62.91 -4.89 28.21
N PHE A 242 61.94 -5.32 27.41
CA PHE A 242 62.25 -6.19 26.28
C PHE A 242 63.08 -5.52 25.21
N ARG A 243 62.89 -4.22 24.96
CA ARG A 243 63.74 -3.46 24.03
C ARG A 243 65.18 -3.35 24.51
N GLN A 244 65.36 -3.13 25.80
CA GLN A 244 66.69 -3.03 26.40
C GLN A 244 67.42 -4.40 26.35
N LYS A 245 66.74 -5.46 26.75
CA LYS A 245 67.26 -6.83 26.69
C LYS A 245 67.64 -7.25 25.25
N ARG A 246 66.83 -6.81 24.28
CA ARG A 246 67.11 -7.08 22.85
C ARG A 246 68.37 -6.29 22.37
N ARG A 247 68.63 -5.12 22.88
CA ARG A 247 69.86 -4.34 22.60
C ARG A 247 71.08 -5.01 23.25
N GLU A 248 71.00 -5.43 24.46
CA GLU A 248 72.10 -6.15 25.16
C GLU A 248 72.46 -7.46 24.47
N ASN A 249 71.46 -8.24 24.03
CA ASN A 249 71.73 -9.47 23.28
C ASN A 249 72.41 -9.16 21.93
N LYS A 250 72.06 -8.05 21.23
CA LYS A 250 72.73 -7.66 19.96
C LYS A 250 74.18 -7.27 20.16
N THR A 251 74.44 -6.54 21.29
CA THR A 251 75.83 -6.18 21.65
C THR A 251 76.68 -7.39 22.01
N ASN A 252 76.12 -8.33 22.79
CA ASN A 252 76.82 -9.57 23.17
C ASN A 252 77.11 -10.45 21.97
N VAL A 253 76.19 -10.58 21.00
CA VAL A 253 76.42 -11.33 19.77
C VAL A 253 77.48 -10.65 18.91
N ALA A 254 77.45 -9.33 18.82
CA ALA A 254 78.50 -8.56 18.07
C ALA A 254 79.88 -8.69 18.73
N PHE A 255 79.97 -8.74 20.05
CA PHE A 255 81.24 -8.96 20.77
C PHE A 255 81.80 -10.35 20.57
N ARG A 256 80.91 -11.38 20.58
CA ARG A 256 81.28 -12.77 20.35
C ARG A 256 81.84 -13.03 18.96
N ASN A 257 81.21 -12.44 17.94
CA ASN A 257 81.69 -12.54 16.58
C ASN A 257 83.03 -11.84 16.32
N LYS A 258 83.35 -10.79 17.13
CA LYS A 258 84.61 -10.08 17.06
C LYS A 258 85.75 -10.84 17.72
N THR A 259 85.46 -11.65 18.74
CA THR A 259 86.43 -12.49 19.44
C THR A 259 86.81 -13.75 18.61
N ASP A 260 85.87 -14.32 17.87
CA ASP A 260 86.09 -15.48 16.98
C ASP A 260 86.93 -15.11 15.75
N GLN A 261 86.89 -13.85 15.29
CA GLN A 261 87.77 -13.38 14.19
C GLN A 261 89.22 -13.09 14.62
N SER A 262 89.53 -13.04 15.91
CA SER A 262 90.87 -12.76 16.42
C SER A 262 91.66 -14.00 16.72
N THR A 263 91.14 -15.19 16.50
CA THR A 263 91.81 -16.49 16.81
C THR A 263 92.22 -17.28 15.55
N GLU A 264 92.03 -16.69 14.36
CA GLU A 264 92.56 -17.26 13.08
C GLU A 264 93.67 -16.37 12.49
N ILE A 265 94.82 -16.19 13.24
CA ILE A 265 96.12 -15.74 12.69
C ILE A 265 97.21 -16.55 13.34
#